data_0f968083818ac95bc7fb249decaf5850
#
_entry.id   0f968083818ac95bc7fb249decaf5850
#
_cell.length_a   1.000
_cell.length_b   1.000
_cell.length_c   1.000
_cell.angle_alpha   90.00
_cell.angle_beta   90.00
_cell.angle_gamma   90.00
#
_symmetry.space_group_name_H-M   'P 1'
#
loop_
_entity.id
_entity.type
_entity.pdbx_description
1 polymer ?
#
loop_
_entity_poly.entity_id
_entity_poly.type
_entity_poly.pdbx_seq_one_letter_code
_entity_poly.pdbx_strand_id
1 'polypeptide(L)'
;MPKEQFPDIVVPTISVATVYAGNSPRDIENLVTRPIEKQLKGISGAKVIKIQSTSQADYSLIVVEFDTDVKTELAKQKVKDAIDKARADLPNDLTKEPDVQEFAFSEMPIMFVNISGDYDGMKLKQYADKMQDKFEELSEVTRAEIVGAPEREIQVNVDPYKMTAARVSFMDIEN
;
A
#
# COMPACT_ATOMS: atom_id res chain seq x y z
N MET A 1 4.12 38.28 -5.50
CA MET A 1 2.71 37.91 -5.27
C MET A 1 2.70 36.63 -4.46
N PRO A 2 1.99 36.54 -3.34
CA PRO A 2 1.85 35.26 -2.64
C PRO A 2 1.12 34.27 -3.58
N LYS A 3 1.70 33.11 -3.80
CA LYS A 3 1.16 32.08 -4.70
C LYS A 3 0.02 31.26 -4.07
N GLU A 4 -0.20 31.40 -2.77
CA GLU A 4 -1.22 30.67 -2.03
C GLU A 4 -2.14 31.64 -1.29
N GLN A 5 -3.43 31.61 -1.62
CA GLN A 5 -4.46 32.44 -0.97
C GLN A 5 -5.05 31.81 0.29
N PHE A 6 -4.78 30.52 0.54
CA PHE A 6 -5.26 29.80 1.71
C PHE A 6 -4.14 28.92 2.27
N PRO A 7 -4.03 28.78 3.61
CA PRO A 7 -3.15 27.82 4.21
C PRO A 7 -3.58 26.41 3.79
N ASP A 8 -2.63 25.52 3.49
CA ASP A 8 -2.91 24.10 3.25
C ASP A 8 -3.52 23.49 4.50
N ILE A 9 -4.82 23.25 4.46
CA ILE A 9 -5.49 22.51 5.53
C ILE A 9 -5.22 21.02 5.29
N VAL A 10 -4.22 20.50 5.99
CA VAL A 10 -3.95 19.06 5.98
C VAL A 10 -4.92 18.38 6.92
N VAL A 11 -5.83 17.58 6.37
CA VAL A 11 -6.71 16.69 7.14
C VAL A 11 -5.94 15.38 7.36
N PRO A 12 -5.51 15.08 8.60
CA PRO A 12 -4.78 13.84 8.86
C PRO A 12 -5.65 12.63 8.54
N THR A 13 -5.25 11.88 7.54
CA THR A 13 -5.98 10.71 7.05
C THR A 13 -5.06 9.49 7.10
N ILE A 14 -5.49 8.46 7.82
CA ILE A 14 -4.73 7.23 8.01
C ILE A 14 -5.47 6.08 7.34
N SER A 15 -4.79 5.31 6.52
CA SER A 15 -5.31 4.09 5.91
C SER A 15 -4.77 2.84 6.63
N VAL A 16 -5.64 1.85 6.77
CA VAL A 16 -5.31 0.52 7.28
C VAL A 16 -5.68 -0.50 6.21
N ALA A 17 -4.68 -1.13 5.62
CA ALA A 17 -4.83 -2.14 4.59
C ALA A 17 -4.53 -3.52 5.17
N THR A 18 -5.41 -4.50 4.94
CA THR A 18 -5.22 -5.87 5.41
C THR A 18 -5.53 -6.86 4.30
N VAL A 19 -4.60 -7.75 4.01
CA VAL A 19 -4.76 -8.84 3.05
C VAL A 19 -5.04 -10.13 3.81
N TYR A 20 -6.13 -10.80 3.42
CA TYR A 20 -6.47 -12.13 3.93
C TYR A 20 -6.97 -13.00 2.78
N ALA A 21 -6.03 -13.65 2.11
CA ALA A 21 -6.25 -14.38 0.86
C ALA A 21 -7.21 -15.58 1.02
N GLY A 22 -7.98 -15.87 -0.02
CA GLY A 22 -8.92 -17.00 -0.08
C GLY A 22 -10.29 -16.71 0.56
N ASN A 23 -10.57 -15.47 0.94
CA ASN A 23 -11.78 -15.12 1.69
C ASN A 23 -12.75 -14.25 0.87
N SER A 24 -14.05 -14.50 1.07
CA SER A 24 -15.10 -13.68 0.46
C SER A 24 -15.18 -12.27 1.09
N PRO A 25 -15.75 -11.26 0.39
CA PRO A 25 -15.95 -9.93 0.97
C PRO A 25 -16.68 -9.94 2.31
N ARG A 26 -17.63 -10.86 2.49
CA ARG A 26 -18.40 -11.02 3.72
C ARG A 26 -17.55 -11.57 4.87
N ASP A 27 -16.65 -12.50 4.58
CA ASP A 27 -15.72 -13.06 5.56
C ASP A 27 -14.69 -12.00 5.95
N ILE A 28 -14.15 -11.27 4.98
CA ILE A 28 -13.27 -10.11 5.22
C ILE A 28 -13.96 -9.09 6.13
N GLU A 29 -15.21 -8.76 5.86
CA GLU A 29 -15.97 -7.83 6.70
C GLU A 29 -16.07 -8.33 8.14
N ASN A 30 -16.47 -9.59 8.34
CA ASN A 30 -16.74 -10.13 9.67
C ASN A 30 -15.46 -10.43 10.47
N LEU A 31 -14.44 -10.98 9.83
CA LEU A 31 -13.22 -11.50 10.49
C LEU A 31 -12.12 -10.45 10.61
N VAL A 32 -12.09 -9.44 9.74
CA VAL A 32 -11.03 -8.44 9.69
C VAL A 32 -11.56 -7.04 9.92
N THR A 33 -12.48 -6.58 9.06
CA THR A 33 -12.91 -5.18 9.05
C THR A 33 -13.61 -4.77 10.33
N ARG A 34 -14.61 -5.54 10.78
CA ARG A 34 -15.41 -5.23 12.00
C ARG A 34 -14.59 -5.24 13.29
N PRO A 35 -13.71 -6.23 13.57
CA PRO A 35 -12.83 -6.18 14.72
C PRO A 35 -11.97 -4.93 14.76
N ILE A 36 -11.37 -4.55 13.63
CA ILE A 36 -10.55 -3.34 13.51
C ILE A 36 -11.39 -2.08 13.72
N GLU A 37 -12.55 -1.94 13.05
CA GLU A 37 -13.44 -0.79 13.23
C GLU A 37 -13.87 -0.60 14.68
N LYS A 38 -14.16 -1.69 15.40
CA LYS A 38 -14.54 -1.65 16.81
C LYS A 38 -13.48 -0.94 17.66
N GLN A 39 -12.20 -1.26 17.41
CA GLN A 39 -11.11 -0.65 18.15
C GLN A 39 -10.85 0.81 17.69
N LEU A 40 -10.98 1.07 16.39
CA LEU A 40 -10.82 2.43 15.84
C LEU A 40 -11.89 3.40 16.36
N LYS A 41 -13.14 2.95 16.53
CA LYS A 41 -14.22 3.73 17.17
C LYS A 41 -13.94 4.04 18.65
N GLY A 42 -13.07 3.26 19.29
CA GLY A 42 -12.65 3.46 20.69
C GLY A 42 -11.45 4.38 20.86
N ILE A 43 -10.93 4.99 19.79
CA ILE A 43 -9.79 5.92 19.89
C ILE A 43 -10.15 7.12 20.76
N SER A 44 -9.30 7.39 21.76
CA SER A 44 -9.42 8.53 22.65
C SER A 44 -8.16 9.42 22.60
N GLY A 45 -8.33 10.71 22.87
CA GLY A 45 -7.24 11.68 22.84
C GLY A 45 -6.83 12.18 21.45
N ALA A 46 -7.56 11.72 20.40
CA ALA A 46 -7.50 12.28 19.05
C ALA A 46 -8.93 12.24 18.50
N LYS A 47 -9.42 13.36 17.95
CA LYS A 47 -10.78 13.46 17.45
C LYS A 47 -10.88 12.84 16.07
N VAL A 48 -11.54 11.68 15.98
CA VAL A 48 -11.88 11.01 14.73
C VAL A 48 -13.13 11.67 14.17
N ILE A 49 -13.09 12.11 12.91
CA ILE A 49 -14.22 12.71 12.19
C ILE A 49 -14.99 11.63 11.43
N LYS A 50 -14.27 10.74 10.75
CA LYS A 50 -14.88 9.75 9.88
C LYS A 50 -14.07 8.46 9.85
N ILE A 51 -14.77 7.33 9.81
CA ILE A 51 -14.20 6.01 9.51
C ILE A 51 -14.96 5.48 8.30
N GLN A 52 -14.24 5.11 7.26
CA GLN A 52 -14.79 4.55 6.05
C GLN A 52 -14.07 3.24 5.73
N SER A 53 -14.85 2.17 5.57
CA SER A 53 -14.32 0.82 5.35
C SER A 53 -14.84 0.23 4.06
N THR A 54 -13.97 -0.51 3.39
CA THR A 54 -14.28 -1.26 2.17
C THR A 54 -13.76 -2.68 2.33
N SER A 55 -14.65 -3.67 2.19
CA SER A 55 -14.31 -5.10 2.21
C SER A 55 -14.49 -5.67 0.81
N GLN A 56 -13.42 -6.18 0.24
CA GLN A 56 -13.40 -6.87 -1.06
C GLN A 56 -12.94 -8.32 -0.87
N ALA A 57 -12.96 -9.12 -1.93
CA ALA A 57 -12.35 -10.45 -1.87
C ALA A 57 -10.86 -10.29 -1.51
N ASP A 58 -10.41 -11.05 -0.53
CA ASP A 58 -9.02 -11.07 -0.05
C ASP A 58 -8.48 -9.80 0.60
N TYR A 59 -9.28 -8.71 0.70
CA TYR A 59 -8.76 -7.40 1.04
C TYR A 59 -9.73 -6.55 1.86
N SER A 60 -9.21 -5.92 2.92
CA SER A 60 -9.88 -4.89 3.70
C SER A 60 -9.10 -3.58 3.65
N LEU A 61 -9.80 -2.48 3.37
CA LEU A 61 -9.27 -1.13 3.46
C LEU A 61 -10.13 -0.31 4.39
N ILE A 62 -9.51 0.29 5.40
CA ILE A 62 -10.17 1.21 6.32
C ILE A 62 -9.45 2.54 6.28
N VAL A 63 -10.19 3.62 6.08
CA VAL A 63 -9.67 4.99 6.06
C VAL A 63 -10.25 5.74 7.24
N VAL A 64 -9.38 6.35 8.03
CA VAL A 64 -9.72 7.11 9.24
C VAL A 64 -9.29 8.56 9.04
N GLU A 65 -10.26 9.47 9.07
CA GLU A 65 -10.04 10.91 8.99
C GLU A 65 -10.10 11.51 10.39
N PHE A 66 -9.10 12.32 10.73
CA PHE A 66 -9.00 13.03 12.00
C PHE A 66 -9.26 14.51 11.84
N ASP A 67 -9.54 15.18 12.95
CA ASP A 67 -9.66 16.63 12.98
C ASP A 67 -8.32 17.29 12.61
N THR A 68 -8.38 18.44 11.95
CA THR A 68 -7.21 19.22 11.51
C THR A 68 -6.29 19.65 12.64
N ASP A 69 -6.82 19.71 13.88
CA ASP A 69 -6.03 20.00 15.08
C ASP A 69 -5.14 18.83 15.53
N VAL A 70 -5.35 17.64 14.98
CA VAL A 70 -4.61 16.42 15.32
C VAL A 70 -3.36 16.32 14.44
N LYS A 71 -2.18 16.20 15.05
CA LYS A 71 -0.95 15.94 14.29
C LYS A 71 -1.00 14.57 13.64
N THR A 72 -0.55 14.47 12.40
CA THR A 72 -0.58 13.22 11.61
C THR A 72 0.16 12.07 12.29
N GLU A 73 1.32 12.35 12.91
CA GLU A 73 2.08 11.33 13.62
C GLU A 73 1.31 10.80 14.84
N LEU A 74 0.58 11.68 15.55
CA LEU A 74 -0.27 11.26 16.67
C LEU A 74 -1.45 10.43 16.18
N ALA A 75 -2.09 10.84 15.08
CA ALA A 75 -3.17 10.08 14.44
C ALA A 75 -2.70 8.68 14.06
N LYS A 76 -1.55 8.57 13.38
CA LYS A 76 -0.93 7.31 12.99
C LYS A 76 -0.62 6.41 14.19
N GLN A 77 -0.06 6.98 15.26
CA GLN A 77 0.22 6.22 16.48
C GLN A 77 -1.07 5.70 17.12
N LYS A 78 -2.12 6.51 17.20
CA LYS A 78 -3.42 6.10 17.76
C LYS A 78 -4.09 4.99 16.95
N VAL A 79 -3.97 5.02 15.62
CA VAL A 79 -4.45 3.94 14.75
C VAL A 79 -3.64 2.68 14.99
N LYS A 80 -2.32 2.75 15.07
CA LYS A 80 -1.47 1.58 15.39
C LYS A 80 -1.85 0.96 16.74
N ASP A 81 -2.01 1.78 17.78
CA ASP A 81 -2.43 1.31 19.11
C ASP A 81 -3.79 0.61 19.07
N ALA A 82 -4.72 1.08 18.23
CA ALA A 82 -6.02 0.45 18.03
C ALA A 82 -5.91 -0.89 17.28
N ILE A 83 -5.05 -0.97 16.26
CA ILE A 83 -4.78 -2.21 15.55
C ILE A 83 -4.13 -3.25 16.46
N ASP A 84 -3.18 -2.86 17.29
CA ASP A 84 -2.55 -3.77 18.26
C ASP A 84 -3.58 -4.35 19.25
N LYS A 85 -4.57 -3.56 19.66
CA LYS A 85 -5.69 -4.06 20.47
C LYS A 85 -6.61 -4.99 19.70
N ALA A 86 -6.84 -4.72 18.41
CA ALA A 86 -7.66 -5.56 17.56
C ALA A 86 -7.00 -6.92 17.25
N ARG A 87 -5.68 -7.03 17.37
CA ARG A 87 -4.90 -8.22 17.02
C ARG A 87 -5.41 -9.51 17.67
N ALA A 88 -5.89 -9.43 18.90
CA ALA A 88 -6.45 -10.58 19.61
C ALA A 88 -7.76 -11.11 19.00
N ASP A 89 -8.51 -10.24 18.28
CA ASP A 89 -9.78 -10.54 17.64
C ASP A 89 -9.60 -10.86 16.15
N LEU A 90 -8.38 -10.76 15.61
CA LEU A 90 -8.06 -11.05 14.19
C LEU A 90 -7.67 -12.53 14.00
N PRO A 91 -7.84 -13.09 12.79
CA PRO A 91 -7.37 -14.43 12.46
C PRO A 91 -5.87 -14.58 12.65
N ASN A 92 -5.44 -15.71 13.22
CA ASN A 92 -4.02 -15.99 13.47
C ASN A 92 -3.24 -16.39 12.21
N ASP A 93 -3.94 -16.68 11.13
CA ASP A 93 -3.41 -17.12 9.83
C ASP A 93 -3.36 -15.98 8.79
N LEU A 94 -3.44 -14.74 9.23
CA LEU A 94 -3.19 -13.59 8.36
C LEU A 94 -1.80 -13.70 7.74
N THR A 95 -1.74 -13.61 6.41
CA THR A 95 -0.47 -13.68 5.67
C THR A 95 0.48 -12.53 6.03
N LYS A 96 -0.09 -11.36 6.33
CA LYS A 96 0.64 -10.16 6.73
C LYS A 96 -0.18 -9.38 7.75
N GLU A 97 0.50 -8.74 8.69
CA GLU A 97 -0.15 -7.81 9.63
C GLU A 97 -0.82 -6.63 8.90
N PRO A 98 -1.89 -6.05 9.50
CA PRO A 98 -2.50 -4.84 8.97
C PRO A 98 -1.48 -3.73 8.77
N ASP A 99 -1.39 -3.21 7.55
CA ASP A 99 -0.47 -2.14 7.19
C ASP A 99 -1.11 -0.78 7.45
N VAL A 100 -0.45 0.06 8.27
CA VAL A 100 -0.95 1.38 8.68
C VAL A 100 -0.13 2.46 8.00
N GLN A 101 -0.73 3.14 7.06
CA GLN A 101 -0.09 4.20 6.29
C GLN A 101 -0.83 5.53 6.42
N GLU A 102 -0.07 6.61 6.32
CA GLU A 102 -0.61 7.95 6.15
C GLU A 102 -1.10 8.11 4.70
N PHE A 103 -2.32 8.61 4.56
CA PHE A 103 -2.85 8.96 3.25
C PHE A 103 -2.57 10.44 3.00
N ALA A 104 -1.47 10.72 2.34
CA ALA A 104 -1.11 12.09 1.97
C ALA A 104 -1.73 12.41 0.60
N PHE A 105 -2.62 13.40 0.56
CA PHE A 105 -3.14 13.92 -0.72
C PHE A 105 -2.02 14.47 -1.61
N SER A 106 -0.93 14.95 -1.02
CA SER A 106 0.28 15.37 -1.71
C SER A 106 0.99 14.26 -2.50
N GLU A 107 0.72 13.00 -2.16
CA GLU A 107 1.25 11.83 -2.87
C GLU A 107 0.36 11.36 -4.03
N MET A 108 -0.83 11.95 -4.19
CA MET A 108 -1.68 11.62 -5.33
C MET A 108 -1.03 12.12 -6.63
N PRO A 109 -0.98 11.26 -7.66
CA PRO A 109 -0.44 11.68 -8.94
C PRO A 109 -1.29 12.82 -9.52
N ILE A 110 -0.66 13.94 -9.81
CA ILE A 110 -1.31 15.12 -10.43
C ILE A 110 -1.39 14.99 -11.95
N MET A 111 -0.60 14.08 -12.54
CA MET A 111 -0.54 13.90 -13.98
C MET A 111 -0.22 12.44 -14.33
N PHE A 112 -0.87 11.93 -15.36
CA PHE A 112 -0.55 10.65 -15.98
C PHE A 112 0.01 10.90 -17.38
N VAL A 113 1.20 10.37 -17.66
CA VAL A 113 1.83 10.44 -18.98
C VAL A 113 1.81 9.05 -19.61
N ASN A 114 1.02 8.88 -20.65
CA ASN A 114 0.93 7.61 -21.37
C ASN A 114 2.00 7.55 -22.47
N ILE A 115 2.81 6.49 -22.43
CA ILE A 115 3.83 6.20 -23.44
C ILE A 115 3.32 5.05 -24.30
N SER A 116 3.17 5.30 -25.60
CA SER A 116 2.73 4.29 -26.56
C SER A 116 3.54 4.37 -27.85
N GLY A 117 3.66 3.26 -28.55
CA GLY A 117 4.38 3.18 -29.82
C GLY A 117 4.42 1.75 -30.34
N ASP A 118 4.88 1.58 -31.56
CA ASP A 118 5.07 0.27 -32.19
C ASP A 118 6.41 -0.35 -31.77
N TYR A 119 6.52 -0.60 -30.47
CA TYR A 119 7.68 -1.19 -29.81
C TYR A 119 7.24 -2.27 -28.83
N ASP A 120 8.15 -3.19 -28.51
CA ASP A 120 7.91 -4.16 -27.42
C ASP A 120 7.86 -3.49 -26.05
N GLY A 121 7.27 -4.18 -25.08
CA GLY A 121 7.09 -3.64 -23.73
C GLY A 121 8.41 -3.28 -23.04
N MET A 122 9.49 -4.02 -23.31
CA MET A 122 10.83 -3.74 -22.73
C MET A 122 11.42 -2.45 -23.28
N LYS A 123 11.19 -2.17 -24.56
CA LYS A 123 11.66 -0.94 -25.17
C LYS A 123 10.86 0.28 -24.74
N LEU A 124 9.54 0.10 -24.61
CA LEU A 124 8.68 1.14 -24.01
C LEU A 124 9.09 1.45 -22.57
N LYS A 125 9.45 0.42 -21.78
CA LYS A 125 10.01 0.61 -20.44
C LYS A 125 11.28 1.45 -20.44
N GLN A 126 12.24 1.18 -21.35
CA GLN A 126 13.47 1.97 -21.47
C GLN A 126 13.20 3.45 -21.76
N TYR A 127 12.14 3.77 -22.51
CA TYR A 127 11.71 5.16 -22.71
C TYR A 127 11.07 5.72 -21.45
N ALA A 128 10.27 4.93 -20.74
CA ALA A 128 9.65 5.33 -19.48
C ALA A 128 10.71 5.64 -18.41
N ASP A 129 11.71 4.76 -18.26
CA ASP A 129 12.83 4.95 -17.32
C ASP A 129 13.55 6.29 -17.60
N LYS A 130 13.88 6.58 -18.87
CA LYS A 130 14.51 7.85 -19.25
C LYS A 130 13.62 9.07 -19.02
N MET A 131 12.32 8.92 -19.18
CA MET A 131 11.37 10.01 -18.88
C MET A 131 11.21 10.22 -17.39
N GLN A 132 11.18 9.15 -16.61
CA GLN A 132 11.18 9.21 -15.14
C GLN A 132 12.39 9.99 -14.65
N ASP A 133 13.61 9.62 -15.08
CA ASP A 133 14.84 10.32 -14.73
C ASP A 133 14.74 11.83 -15.04
N LYS A 134 14.20 12.17 -16.23
CA LYS A 134 14.03 13.56 -16.64
C LYS A 134 12.99 14.34 -15.83
N PHE A 135 11.93 13.68 -15.40
CA PHE A 135 10.95 14.31 -14.52
C PHE A 135 11.51 14.52 -13.10
N GLU A 136 12.26 13.56 -12.59
CA GLU A 136 12.89 13.63 -11.26
C GLU A 136 14.04 14.65 -11.20
N GLU A 137 14.65 15.04 -12.35
CA GLU A 137 15.59 16.15 -12.43
C GLU A 137 14.93 17.54 -12.17
N LEU A 138 13.59 17.63 -12.27
CA LEU A 138 12.87 18.89 -12.03
C LEU A 138 12.61 19.09 -10.55
N SER A 139 12.99 20.24 -10.01
CA SER A 139 12.84 20.57 -8.58
C SER A 139 11.38 20.61 -8.12
N GLU A 140 10.44 20.79 -9.05
CA GLU A 140 9.00 20.87 -8.81
C GLU A 140 8.33 19.48 -8.80
N VAL A 141 9.02 18.44 -9.22
CA VAL A 141 8.53 17.06 -9.25
C VAL A 141 9.05 16.31 -8.02
N THR A 142 8.17 15.96 -7.13
CA THR A 142 8.51 15.22 -5.91
C THR A 142 8.74 13.75 -6.19
N ARG A 143 8.00 13.17 -7.16
CA ARG A 143 8.02 11.73 -7.46
C ARG A 143 7.48 11.47 -8.86
N ALA A 144 8.11 10.54 -9.58
CA ALA A 144 7.60 9.98 -10.81
C ALA A 144 7.60 8.45 -10.70
N GLU A 145 6.49 7.81 -11.06
CA GLU A 145 6.33 6.36 -11.00
C GLU A 145 5.93 5.78 -12.35
N ILE A 146 6.55 4.64 -12.67
CA ILE A 146 6.21 3.89 -13.88
C ILE A 146 5.19 2.81 -13.50
N VAL A 147 4.04 2.80 -14.17
CA VAL A 147 2.96 1.83 -13.95
C VAL A 147 2.71 1.02 -15.23
N GLY A 148 2.57 -0.30 -15.08
CA GLY A 148 2.22 -1.20 -16.18
C GLY A 148 3.39 -1.61 -17.08
N ALA A 149 4.63 -1.26 -16.72
CA ALA A 149 5.81 -1.75 -17.42
C ALA A 149 6.17 -3.18 -16.95
N PRO A 150 6.63 -4.07 -17.86
CA PRO A 150 7.10 -5.37 -17.47
C PRO A 150 8.40 -5.26 -16.67
N GLU A 151 8.48 -5.98 -15.56
CA GLU A 151 9.72 -6.12 -14.82
C GLU A 151 10.56 -7.26 -15.41
N ARG A 152 11.88 -7.05 -15.45
CA ARG A 152 12.80 -8.10 -15.86
C ARG A 152 12.99 -9.07 -14.70
N GLU A 153 12.56 -10.31 -14.90
CA GLU A 153 12.79 -11.39 -13.94
C GLU A 153 13.77 -12.43 -14.52
N ILE A 154 14.49 -13.08 -13.63
CA ILE A 154 15.31 -14.24 -13.97
C ILE A 154 14.57 -15.47 -13.44
N GLN A 155 14.04 -16.29 -14.37
CA GLN A 155 13.36 -17.52 -14.03
C GLN A 155 14.35 -18.69 -14.07
N VAL A 156 14.56 -19.33 -12.92
CA VAL A 156 15.36 -20.54 -12.81
C VAL A 156 14.41 -21.74 -12.71
N ASN A 157 14.19 -22.41 -13.83
CA ASN A 157 13.36 -23.61 -13.90
C ASN A 157 14.19 -24.87 -13.59
N VAL A 158 13.86 -25.52 -12.51
CA VAL A 158 14.60 -26.69 -12.04
C VAL A 158 13.79 -27.96 -12.26
N ASP A 159 14.41 -28.98 -12.87
CA ASP A 159 13.82 -30.29 -13.06
C ASP A 159 14.13 -31.19 -11.84
N PRO A 160 13.11 -31.58 -11.04
CA PRO A 160 13.31 -32.37 -9.83
C PRO A 160 13.99 -33.75 -10.09
N TYR A 161 13.74 -34.33 -11.24
CA TYR A 161 14.35 -35.64 -11.59
C TYR A 161 15.84 -35.49 -11.86
N LYS A 162 16.23 -34.41 -12.55
CA LYS A 162 17.65 -34.11 -12.81
C LYS A 162 18.37 -33.70 -11.53
N MET A 163 17.72 -32.95 -10.64
CA MET A 163 18.27 -32.62 -9.32
C MET A 163 18.58 -33.89 -8.53
N THR A 164 17.62 -34.81 -8.43
CA THR A 164 17.81 -36.06 -7.71
C THR A 164 18.93 -36.91 -8.32
N ALA A 165 19.01 -36.98 -9.66
CA ALA A 165 20.08 -37.70 -10.37
C ALA A 165 21.46 -37.03 -10.13
N ALA A 166 21.51 -35.71 -10.04
CA ALA A 166 22.74 -34.97 -9.79
C ALA A 166 23.08 -34.84 -8.29
N ARG A 167 22.20 -35.31 -7.39
CA ARG A 167 22.30 -35.16 -5.93
C ARG A 167 22.42 -33.70 -5.48
N VAL A 168 21.74 -32.78 -6.16
CA VAL A 168 21.70 -31.35 -5.85
C VAL A 168 20.38 -31.04 -5.13
N SER A 169 20.43 -30.30 -4.04
CA SER A 169 19.27 -29.84 -3.30
C SER A 169 18.84 -28.42 -3.74
N PHE A 170 17.64 -27.99 -3.36
CA PHE A 170 17.22 -26.60 -3.59
C PHE A 170 18.13 -25.60 -2.87
N MET A 171 18.64 -25.93 -1.68
CA MET A 171 19.60 -25.11 -0.95
C MET A 171 20.93 -24.91 -1.67
N ASP A 172 21.36 -25.90 -2.49
CA ASP A 172 22.59 -25.78 -3.27
C ASP A 172 22.42 -24.87 -4.51
N ILE A 173 21.17 -24.59 -4.91
CA ILE A 173 20.84 -23.69 -6.02
C ILE A 173 20.61 -22.26 -5.53
N GLU A 174 20.20 -22.09 -4.27
CA GLU A 174 19.89 -20.80 -3.66
C GLU A 174 21.17 -20.06 -3.18
N ASN A 175 22.27 -20.81 -2.95
CA ASN A 175 23.58 -20.26 -2.56
C ASN A 175 24.48 -19.97 -3.77
#